data_607bf3790aa232db2e3f7198f463ca46
#
_entry.id   607bf3790aa232db2e3f7198f463ca46
#
_cell.length_a   1.000
_cell.length_b   1.000
_cell.length_c   1.000
_cell.angle_alpha   90.00
_cell.angle_beta   90.00
_cell.angle_gamma   90.00
#
_symmetry.space_group_name_H-M   'P 1'
#
loop_
_entity.id
_entity.type
_entity.pdbx_description
1 polymer ?
#
loop_
_entity_poly.entity_id
_entity_poly.type
_entity_poly.pdbx_seq_one_letter_code
_entity_poly.pdbx_strand_id
1 'polypeptide(L)'
;MTIGDNVMLGPNVSLLTAKHPLRYQQRNLREVDGQLLDYEFGAPLTIEDNCWLGGNVTVLGGVTIGAGSVIGAGTVVTKDVPANSLVVGNPGRVVRQLTAADRLENFPW
;
A
#
# COMPACT_ATOMS: atom_id res chain seq x y z
N MET A 1 -2.16 8.58 -7.85
CA MET A 1 -2.65 8.03 -6.59
C MET A 1 -4.11 8.34 -6.42
N THR A 2 -4.90 7.36 -6.04
CA THR A 2 -6.33 7.52 -5.79
C THR A 2 -6.66 7.01 -4.40
N ILE A 3 -7.33 7.83 -3.60
CA ILE A 3 -7.81 7.46 -2.26
C ILE A 3 -9.32 7.68 -2.25
N GLY A 4 -10.07 6.63 -1.95
CA GLY A 4 -11.52 6.66 -1.93
C GLY A 4 -12.11 7.38 -0.72
N ASP A 5 -13.40 7.17 -0.51
CA ASP A 5 -14.15 7.79 0.59
C ASP A 5 -14.00 6.99 1.89
N ASN A 6 -14.10 7.68 3.02
CA ASN A 6 -14.06 7.08 4.38
C ASN A 6 -12.80 6.25 4.63
N VAL A 7 -11.67 6.66 4.09
CA VAL A 7 -10.38 6.00 4.35
C VAL A 7 -9.76 6.60 5.59
N MET A 8 -9.34 5.73 6.52
CA MET A 8 -8.63 6.14 7.72
C MET A 8 -7.16 5.76 7.60
N LEU A 9 -6.29 6.73 7.80
CA LEU A 9 -4.84 6.53 7.79
C LEU A 9 -4.30 6.82 9.18
N GLY A 10 -3.61 5.85 9.76
CA GLY A 10 -2.89 6.01 11.02
C GLY A 10 -1.67 6.92 10.86
N PRO A 11 -0.94 7.19 11.94
CA PRO A 11 0.26 8.03 11.89
C PRO A 11 1.37 7.36 11.07
N ASN A 12 2.18 8.18 10.40
CA ASN A 12 3.36 7.74 9.66
C ASN A 12 3.07 6.72 8.55
N VAL A 13 1.89 6.78 7.93
CA VAL A 13 1.59 5.97 6.73
C VAL A 13 2.36 6.53 5.55
N SER A 14 3.04 5.65 4.82
CA SER A 14 3.81 6.00 3.63
C SER A 14 3.19 5.36 2.39
N LEU A 15 2.80 6.20 1.43
CA LEU A 15 2.22 5.78 0.14
C LEU A 15 3.25 6.10 -0.95
N LEU A 16 3.97 5.09 -1.41
CA LEU A 16 5.15 5.24 -2.25
C LEU A 16 4.83 4.90 -3.70
N THR A 17 4.62 5.92 -4.51
CA THR A 17 4.29 5.74 -5.94
C THR A 17 5.53 5.66 -6.83
N ALA A 18 6.66 6.17 -6.37
CA ALA A 18 7.88 6.19 -7.16
C ALA A 18 8.59 4.83 -7.11
N LYS A 19 9.09 4.42 -8.25
CA LYS A 19 9.91 3.21 -8.39
C LYS A 19 11.16 3.49 -9.22
N HIS A 20 12.21 2.79 -8.89
CA HIS A 20 13.46 2.82 -9.65
C HIS A 20 13.79 1.42 -10.18
N PRO A 21 14.59 1.31 -11.25
CA PRO A 21 15.10 0.03 -11.69
C PRO A 21 15.90 -0.67 -10.59
N LEU A 22 15.81 -1.99 -10.54
CA LEU A 22 16.54 -2.77 -9.54
C LEU A 22 18.04 -2.83 -9.80
N ARG A 23 18.45 -2.84 -11.07
CA ARG A 23 19.87 -2.84 -11.42
C ARG A 23 20.47 -1.45 -11.27
N TYR A 24 21.59 -1.36 -10.57
CA TYR A 24 22.21 -0.06 -10.28
C TYR A 24 22.61 0.70 -11.53
N GLN A 25 23.02 0.01 -12.61
CA GLN A 25 23.40 0.64 -13.87
C GLN A 25 22.23 1.40 -14.53
N GLN A 26 21.00 1.00 -14.24
CA GLN A 26 19.80 1.63 -14.76
C GLN A 26 19.20 2.63 -13.77
N ARG A 27 19.47 2.46 -12.49
CA ARG A 27 18.92 3.28 -11.41
C ARG A 27 19.69 4.58 -11.22
N ASN A 28 21.01 4.53 -11.40
CA ASN A 28 21.84 5.69 -11.14
C ASN A 28 21.76 6.68 -12.30
N LEU A 29 21.97 7.96 -11.97
CA LEU A 29 22.12 9.02 -12.96
C LEU A 29 23.23 8.66 -13.93
N ARG A 30 22.95 8.79 -15.22
CA ARG A 30 23.90 8.46 -16.28
C ARG A 30 23.79 9.43 -17.44
N GLU A 31 24.86 9.56 -18.20
CA GLU A 31 24.92 10.35 -19.40
C GLU A 31 24.65 9.48 -20.62
N VAL A 32 23.69 9.88 -21.45
CA VAL A 32 23.37 9.27 -22.73
C VAL A 32 23.24 10.39 -23.76
N ASP A 33 24.05 10.36 -24.82
CA ASP A 33 24.06 11.34 -25.89
C ASP A 33 24.14 12.80 -25.36
N GLY A 34 24.97 13.03 -24.35
CA GLY A 34 25.16 14.35 -23.75
C GLY A 34 24.06 14.78 -22.77
N GLN A 35 23.08 13.92 -22.49
CA GLN A 35 22.03 14.18 -21.54
C GLN A 35 22.19 13.33 -20.29
N LEU A 36 21.95 13.94 -19.13
CA LEU A 36 21.88 13.22 -17.87
C LEU A 36 20.48 12.60 -17.71
N LEU A 37 20.44 11.29 -17.58
CA LEU A 37 19.19 10.53 -17.46
C LEU A 37 19.13 9.82 -16.12
N ASP A 38 17.97 9.90 -15.51
CA ASP A 38 17.61 9.17 -14.29
C ASP A 38 16.31 8.46 -14.55
N TYR A 39 16.28 7.15 -14.33
CA TYR A 39 15.05 6.38 -14.50
C TYR A 39 14.27 6.30 -13.20
N GLU A 40 13.12 6.92 -13.22
CA GLU A 40 12.15 6.85 -12.14
C GLU A 40 10.77 6.60 -12.75
N PHE A 41 10.02 5.67 -12.17
CA PHE A 41 8.69 5.32 -12.67
C PHE A 41 7.64 5.73 -11.65
N GLY A 42 6.56 6.34 -12.14
CA GLY A 42 5.33 6.45 -11.36
C GLY A 42 4.54 5.15 -11.48
N ALA A 43 4.23 4.56 -10.36
CA ALA A 43 3.36 3.38 -10.31
C ALA A 43 2.07 3.74 -9.58
N PRO A 44 0.91 3.76 -10.25
CA PRO A 44 -0.36 4.15 -9.64
C PRO A 44 -0.67 3.31 -8.41
N LEU A 45 -1.14 3.98 -7.36
CA LEU A 45 -1.53 3.37 -6.10
C LEU A 45 -2.97 3.75 -5.83
N THR A 46 -3.81 2.78 -5.49
CA THR A 46 -5.22 3.01 -5.22
C THR A 46 -5.61 2.41 -3.87
N ILE A 47 -6.27 3.22 -3.04
CA ILE A 47 -6.94 2.75 -1.82
C ILE A 47 -8.42 2.98 -2.04
N GLU A 48 -9.18 1.90 -2.09
CA GLU A 48 -10.62 1.99 -2.31
C GLU A 48 -11.36 2.40 -1.03
N ASP A 49 -12.67 2.56 -1.12
CA ASP A 49 -13.48 3.12 -0.04
C ASP A 49 -13.43 2.28 1.25
N ASN A 50 -13.63 2.94 2.37
CA ASN A 50 -13.84 2.30 3.68
C ASN A 50 -12.65 1.48 4.17
N CYS A 51 -11.44 1.80 3.74
CA CYS A 51 -10.23 1.14 4.22
C CYS A 51 -9.69 1.81 5.49
N TRP A 52 -9.06 1.00 6.32
CA TRP A 52 -8.31 1.49 7.46
C TRP A 52 -6.87 0.98 7.40
N LEU A 53 -5.92 1.89 7.33
CA LEU A 53 -4.49 1.60 7.41
C LEU A 53 -3.98 2.01 8.79
N GLY A 54 -3.45 1.06 9.54
CA GLY A 54 -2.87 1.32 10.86
C GLY A 54 -1.58 2.15 10.77
N GLY A 55 -1.04 2.51 11.92
CA GLY A 55 0.18 3.31 11.99
C GLY A 55 1.39 2.62 11.36
N ASN A 56 2.26 3.42 10.75
CA ASN A 56 3.51 2.95 10.13
C ASN A 56 3.31 1.93 8.99
N VAL A 57 2.16 1.93 8.34
CA VAL A 57 1.92 1.11 7.14
C VAL A 57 2.65 1.74 5.97
N THR A 58 3.30 0.92 5.17
CA THR A 58 3.91 1.32 3.90
C THR A 58 3.21 0.60 2.77
N VAL A 59 2.75 1.35 1.76
CA VAL A 59 2.13 0.78 0.56
C VAL A 59 3.01 1.08 -0.63
N LEU A 60 3.40 0.05 -1.36
CA LEU A 60 4.26 0.18 -2.54
C LEU A 60 3.44 0.58 -3.77
N GLY A 61 4.09 1.27 -4.69
CA GLY A 61 3.45 1.70 -5.94
C GLY A 61 2.95 0.52 -6.77
N GLY A 62 1.86 0.74 -7.48
CA GLY A 62 1.19 -0.26 -8.30
C GLY A 62 0.16 -1.09 -7.55
N VAL A 63 0.04 -0.93 -6.22
CA VAL A 63 -0.89 -1.69 -5.39
C VAL A 63 -2.28 -1.07 -5.40
N THR A 64 -3.29 -1.92 -5.44
CA THR A 64 -4.69 -1.56 -5.15
C THR A 64 -5.11 -2.25 -3.85
N ILE A 65 -5.56 -1.46 -2.87
CA ILE A 65 -6.17 -1.99 -1.64
C ILE A 65 -7.69 -1.97 -1.83
N GLY A 66 -8.28 -3.16 -1.87
CA GLY A 66 -9.71 -3.33 -2.10
C GLY A 66 -10.57 -2.78 -0.96
N ALA A 67 -11.77 -2.31 -1.30
CA ALA A 67 -12.68 -1.64 -0.38
C ALA A 67 -12.93 -2.43 0.91
N GLY A 68 -13.07 -1.72 2.01
CA GLY A 68 -13.41 -2.31 3.31
C GLY A 68 -12.26 -3.04 4.00
N SER A 69 -11.05 -3.00 3.43
CA SER A 69 -9.91 -3.73 4.00
C SER A 69 -9.29 -3.00 5.18
N VAL A 70 -8.69 -3.77 6.07
CA VAL A 70 -7.92 -3.28 7.22
C VAL A 70 -6.49 -3.75 7.08
N ILE A 71 -5.58 -2.81 7.14
CA ILE A 71 -4.13 -3.08 7.08
C ILE A 71 -3.57 -2.82 8.47
N GLY A 72 -3.08 -3.88 9.12
CA GLY A 72 -2.52 -3.78 10.46
C GLY A 72 -1.28 -2.90 10.54
N ALA A 73 -1.04 -2.31 11.71
CA ALA A 73 0.11 -1.43 11.94
C ALA A 73 1.43 -2.11 11.53
N GLY A 74 2.32 -1.34 10.94
CA GLY A 74 3.66 -1.82 10.55
C GLY A 74 3.69 -2.69 9.30
N THR A 75 2.57 -2.94 8.66
CA THR A 75 2.50 -3.76 7.45
C THR A 75 3.17 -3.06 6.27
N VAL A 76 3.89 -3.85 5.46
CA VAL A 76 4.38 -3.40 4.15
C VAL A 76 3.56 -4.11 3.07
N VAL A 77 2.68 -3.35 2.41
CA VAL A 77 1.79 -3.87 1.37
C VAL A 77 2.52 -3.88 0.04
N THR A 78 2.81 -5.08 -0.47
CA THR A 78 3.60 -5.29 -1.68
C THR A 78 2.77 -5.81 -2.87
N LYS A 79 1.54 -6.24 -2.63
CA LYS A 79 0.63 -6.82 -3.63
C LYS A 79 -0.77 -6.29 -3.43
N ASP A 80 -1.59 -6.40 -4.47
CA ASP A 80 -3.00 -6.06 -4.38
C ASP A 80 -3.68 -6.80 -3.24
N VAL A 81 -4.59 -6.11 -2.58
CA VAL A 81 -5.36 -6.62 -1.46
C VAL A 81 -6.81 -6.77 -1.90
N PRO A 82 -7.39 -7.98 -1.83
CA PRO A 82 -8.80 -8.16 -2.12
C PRO A 82 -9.68 -7.36 -1.16
N ALA A 83 -10.88 -6.99 -1.59
CA ALA A 83 -11.82 -6.28 -0.75
C ALA A 83 -12.09 -7.04 0.56
N ASN A 84 -12.39 -6.31 1.62
CA ASN A 84 -12.75 -6.84 2.93
C ASN A 84 -11.69 -7.78 3.54
N SER A 85 -10.43 -7.50 3.32
CA SER A 85 -9.32 -8.31 3.85
C SER A 85 -8.71 -7.69 5.09
N LEU A 86 -8.30 -8.54 6.02
CA LEU A 86 -7.39 -8.16 7.09
C LEU A 86 -5.97 -8.57 6.70
N VAL A 87 -5.06 -7.61 6.62
CA VAL A 87 -3.68 -7.81 6.17
C VAL A 87 -2.71 -7.40 7.26
N VAL A 88 -1.71 -8.21 7.52
CA VAL A 88 -0.64 -7.89 8.48
C VAL A 88 0.72 -8.37 7.98
N GLY A 89 1.76 -7.76 8.48
CA GLY A 89 3.13 -8.24 8.34
C GLY A 89 3.98 -7.54 7.29
N ASN A 90 5.22 -8.02 7.19
CA ASN A 90 6.19 -7.59 6.18
C ASN A 90 6.92 -8.82 5.62
N PRO A 91 6.65 -9.21 4.37
CA PRO A 91 5.64 -8.62 3.50
C PRO A 91 4.21 -8.90 4.00
N GLY A 92 3.30 -7.99 3.69
CA GLY A 92 1.90 -8.12 4.10
C GLY A 92 1.23 -9.37 3.55
N ARG A 93 0.45 -10.03 4.40
CA ARG A 93 -0.29 -11.23 4.04
C ARG A 93 -1.74 -11.11 4.50
N VAL A 94 -2.66 -11.57 3.68
CA VAL A 94 -4.07 -11.66 4.05
C VAL A 94 -4.22 -12.72 5.14
N VAL A 95 -4.68 -12.30 6.31
CA VAL A 95 -4.90 -13.19 7.45
C VAL A 95 -6.25 -13.87 7.32
N ARG A 96 -7.26 -13.09 6.96
CA ARG A 96 -8.64 -13.58 6.78
C ARG A 96 -9.50 -12.53 6.08
N GLN A 97 -10.68 -12.91 5.69
CA GLN A 97 -11.72 -12.00 5.23
C GLN A 97 -12.50 -11.44 6.40
N LEU A 98 -12.85 -10.16 6.33
CA LEU A 98 -13.75 -9.51 7.27
C LEU A 98 -15.20 -9.85 6.90
N THR A 99 -16.02 -10.05 7.91
CA THR A 99 -17.43 -10.41 7.74
C THR A 99 -18.33 -9.58 8.65
N ALA A 100 -19.64 -9.75 8.53
CA ALA A 100 -20.59 -9.11 9.43
C ALA A 100 -20.40 -9.48 10.91
N ALA A 101 -19.69 -10.57 11.20
CA ALA A 101 -19.34 -10.95 12.56
C ALA A 101 -18.29 -10.03 13.21
N ASP A 102 -17.58 -9.22 12.40
CA ASP A 102 -16.58 -8.26 12.89
C ASP A 102 -17.21 -6.95 13.40
N ARG A 103 -18.50 -6.96 13.69
CA ARG A 103 -19.20 -5.80 14.24
C ARG A 103 -18.80 -5.52 15.68
N LEU A 104 -19.01 -4.29 16.11
CA LEU A 104 -18.62 -3.80 17.42
C LEU A 104 -19.19 -4.64 18.58
N GLU A 105 -20.41 -5.13 18.46
CA GLU A 105 -21.08 -5.93 19.47
C GLU A 105 -20.37 -7.24 19.80
N ASN A 106 -19.58 -7.74 18.85
CA ASN A 106 -18.82 -8.98 19.00
C ASN A 106 -17.34 -8.72 19.34
N PHE A 107 -16.96 -7.49 19.58
CA PHE A 107 -15.56 -7.13 19.78
C PHE A 107 -15.09 -7.53 21.19
N PRO A 108 -13.96 -8.23 21.33
CA PRO A 108 -13.46 -8.68 22.63
C PRO A 108 -12.61 -7.58 23.30
N TRP A 109 -13.24 -6.53 23.75
CA TRP A 109 -12.55 -5.41 24.39
C TRP A 109 -11.56 -5.77 25.49
#